data_c27d1c8f11cb411d59fbf3d4e18582a0
#
_entry.id   c27d1c8f11cb411d59fbf3d4e18582a0
#
_cell.length_a   1.000
_cell.length_b   1.000
_cell.length_c   1.000
_cell.angle_alpha   90.00
_cell.angle_beta   90.00
_cell.angle_gamma   90.00
#
_symmetry.space_group_name_H-M   'P 1'
#
loop_
_entity.id
_entity.type
_entity.pdbx_description
1 polymer ?
#
loop_
_entity_poly.entity_id
_entity_poly.type
_entity_poly.pdbx_seq_one_letter_code
_entity_poly.pdbx_strand_id
1 'polypeptide(L)'
;MKPFISFCLLLCICLGKLYAQGVNIVYIGNSITQGALLKTPVTEAPPVQASQYIEQATKQSVAFRNCGVSGTTTLDFLPIAERQFPNVKSAAQELSQRKGTLLFSIMLGTNDSACNGPFGSPVEPVSYYTNMKAIIDELLSLYPECKVVIHQPIWYSPNTYNGAMYLAAGLKRLKSY
;
A
#
# COMPACT_ATOMS: atom_id res chain seq x y z
N MET A 1 -14.14 7.48 -61.28
CA MET A 1 -13.67 6.45 -60.32
C MET A 1 -12.41 6.95 -59.61
N LYS A 2 -12.50 7.53 -58.43
CA LYS A 2 -11.41 7.79 -57.47
C LYS A 2 -11.90 8.70 -56.36
N PRO A 3 -12.61 8.18 -55.35
CA PRO A 3 -12.37 8.67 -53.99
C PRO A 3 -12.43 7.58 -52.89
N PHE A 4 -12.35 6.29 -53.23
CA PHE A 4 -12.57 5.23 -52.25
C PHE A 4 -11.30 4.82 -51.47
N ILE A 5 -10.11 5.18 -51.95
CA ILE A 5 -8.85 4.75 -51.33
C ILE A 5 -8.42 5.70 -50.20
N SER A 6 -8.89 6.93 -50.17
CA SER A 6 -8.49 7.94 -49.16
C SER A 6 -9.20 7.75 -47.81
N PHE A 7 -10.37 7.08 -47.78
CA PHE A 7 -11.14 6.88 -46.54
C PHE A 7 -10.64 5.74 -45.66
N CYS A 8 -10.04 4.71 -46.28
CA CYS A 8 -9.48 3.58 -45.51
C CYS A 8 -8.16 3.91 -44.82
N LEU A 9 -7.40 4.89 -45.28
CA LEU A 9 -6.13 5.26 -44.67
C LEU A 9 -6.31 6.10 -43.40
N LEU A 10 -7.42 6.83 -43.29
CA LEU A 10 -7.71 7.64 -42.08
C LEU A 10 -8.27 6.81 -40.93
N LEU A 11 -8.84 5.63 -41.18
CA LEU A 11 -9.37 4.75 -40.12
C LEU A 11 -8.29 3.93 -39.42
N CYS A 12 -7.13 3.73 -40.05
CA CYS A 12 -6.00 3.01 -39.43
C CYS A 12 -5.19 3.84 -38.46
N ILE A 13 -5.35 5.16 -38.43
CA ILE A 13 -4.57 6.03 -37.53
C ILE A 13 -5.23 6.17 -36.14
N CYS A 14 -6.51 5.83 -36.00
CA CYS A 14 -7.24 5.90 -34.74
C CYS A 14 -7.18 4.62 -33.89
N LEU A 15 -6.48 3.58 -34.32
CA LEU A 15 -6.03 2.50 -33.41
C LEU A 15 -4.81 2.98 -32.62
N GLY A 16 -4.98 4.10 -31.93
CA GLY A 16 -4.04 4.50 -30.90
C GLY A 16 -3.85 3.31 -29.98
N LYS A 17 -2.62 2.83 -29.89
CA LYS A 17 -2.23 1.80 -28.93
C LYS A 17 -2.86 2.17 -27.60
N LEU A 18 -3.87 1.44 -27.16
CA LEU A 18 -4.27 1.39 -25.77
C LEU A 18 -3.06 0.82 -25.02
N TYR A 19 -2.09 1.68 -24.76
CA TYR A 19 -1.05 1.33 -23.80
C TYR A 19 -1.78 1.14 -22.47
N ALA A 20 -1.76 -0.07 -21.97
CA ALA A 20 -2.20 -0.33 -20.63
C ALA A 20 -1.52 0.69 -19.71
N GLN A 21 -2.33 1.52 -19.05
CA GLN A 21 -1.80 2.54 -18.17
C GLN A 21 -1.01 1.84 -17.06
N GLY A 22 0.19 2.34 -16.75
CA GLY A 22 0.99 1.78 -15.67
C GLY A 22 0.30 1.89 -14.30
N VAL A 23 0.81 1.19 -13.31
CA VAL A 23 0.37 1.27 -11.92
C VAL A 23 1.49 1.86 -11.08
N ASN A 24 1.18 2.88 -10.30
CA ASN A 24 2.10 3.56 -9.41
C ASN A 24 1.69 3.27 -7.96
N ILE A 25 2.47 2.49 -7.21
CA ILE A 25 2.04 1.93 -5.93
C ILE A 25 2.83 2.53 -4.77
N VAL A 26 2.12 3.10 -3.80
CA VAL A 26 2.67 3.45 -2.48
C VAL A 26 2.27 2.37 -1.50
N TYR A 27 3.23 1.61 -1.00
CA TYR A 27 3.01 0.61 0.03
C TYR A 27 3.17 1.23 1.41
N ILE A 28 2.13 1.14 2.22
CA ILE A 28 2.06 1.66 3.58
C ILE A 28 1.97 0.48 4.54
N GLY A 29 2.81 0.43 5.57
CA GLY A 29 2.80 -0.68 6.51
C GLY A 29 3.93 -0.64 7.52
N ASN A 30 4.06 -1.73 8.25
CA ASN A 30 5.04 -1.91 9.31
C ASN A 30 6.30 -2.68 8.85
N SER A 31 6.95 -3.39 9.79
CA SER A 31 8.14 -4.22 9.54
C SER A 31 7.94 -5.28 8.46
N ILE A 32 6.73 -5.81 8.33
CA ILE A 32 6.40 -6.82 7.31
C ILE A 32 6.48 -6.18 5.91
N THR A 33 5.85 -5.04 5.74
CA THR A 33 5.91 -4.27 4.50
C THR A 33 7.33 -3.78 4.20
N GLN A 34 8.06 -3.34 5.22
CA GLN A 34 9.47 -2.95 5.10
C GLN A 34 10.35 -4.11 4.61
N GLY A 35 10.00 -5.34 4.98
CA GLY A 35 10.85 -6.52 4.79
C GLY A 35 11.97 -6.60 5.84
N ALA A 36 11.69 -6.11 7.09
CA ALA A 36 12.64 -6.02 8.16
C ALA A 36 13.28 -7.34 8.50
N LEU A 37 13.82 -8.08 8.64
CA LEU A 37 14.39 -9.42 8.92
C LEU A 37 14.71 -10.23 7.65
N LEU A 38 14.42 -9.72 6.47
CA LEU A 38 14.88 -10.33 5.24
C LEU A 38 16.36 -10.05 5.03
N LYS A 39 17.04 -10.98 4.38
CA LYS A 39 18.48 -10.85 4.11
C LYS A 39 18.76 -9.68 3.18
N THR A 40 17.90 -9.49 2.19
CA THR A 40 18.05 -8.46 1.17
C THR A 40 16.70 -7.76 0.92
N PRO A 41 16.23 -6.88 1.84
CA PRO A 41 14.90 -6.26 1.72
C PRO A 41 14.69 -5.52 0.39
N VAL A 42 15.73 -4.95 -0.18
CA VAL A 42 15.67 -4.22 -1.46
C VAL A 42 15.22 -5.10 -2.64
N THR A 43 15.35 -6.40 -2.54
CA THR A 43 14.92 -7.37 -3.56
C THR A 43 13.85 -8.34 -3.07
N GLU A 44 13.77 -8.56 -1.76
CA GLU A 44 12.96 -9.64 -1.18
C GLU A 44 11.69 -9.14 -0.46
N ALA A 45 11.60 -7.83 -0.14
CA ALA A 45 10.46 -7.29 0.57
C ALA A 45 9.14 -7.54 -0.18
N PRO A 46 8.03 -7.79 0.52
CA PRO A 46 6.73 -8.05 -0.09
C PRO A 46 6.30 -7.02 -1.15
N PRO A 47 6.50 -5.71 -0.97
CA PRO A 47 6.24 -4.71 -2.01
C PRO A 47 7.01 -4.93 -3.31
N VAL A 48 8.26 -5.36 -3.22
CA VAL A 48 9.10 -5.63 -4.40
C VAL A 48 8.55 -6.81 -5.17
N GLN A 49 8.31 -7.92 -4.45
CA GLN A 49 7.79 -9.15 -5.04
C GLN A 49 6.39 -8.96 -5.63
N ALA A 50 5.51 -8.26 -4.91
CA ALA A 50 4.16 -7.94 -5.41
C ALA A 50 4.21 -7.07 -6.67
N SER A 51 5.06 -6.05 -6.70
CA SER A 51 5.21 -5.17 -7.86
C SER A 51 5.72 -5.92 -9.09
N GLN A 52 6.72 -6.78 -8.93
CA GLN A 52 7.23 -7.64 -10.00
C GLN A 52 6.16 -8.61 -10.51
N TYR A 53 5.41 -9.22 -9.60
CA TYR A 53 4.32 -10.13 -9.96
C TYR A 53 3.22 -9.40 -10.75
N ILE A 54 2.79 -8.21 -10.30
CA ILE A 54 1.79 -7.39 -10.99
C ILE A 54 2.29 -7.05 -12.40
N GLU A 55 3.53 -6.59 -12.54
CA GLU A 55 4.11 -6.26 -13.84
C GLU A 55 4.15 -7.47 -14.79
N GLN A 56 4.56 -8.63 -14.28
CA GLN A 56 4.60 -9.86 -15.06
C GLN A 56 3.21 -10.34 -15.46
N ALA A 57 2.23 -10.29 -14.55
CA ALA A 57 0.89 -10.79 -14.78
C ALA A 57 0.06 -9.89 -15.69
N THR A 58 0.20 -8.57 -15.54
CA THR A 58 -0.63 -7.59 -16.26
C THR A 58 0.04 -7.05 -17.53
N LYS A 59 1.35 -7.20 -17.66
CA LYS A 59 2.18 -6.56 -18.70
C LYS A 59 2.12 -5.03 -18.67
N GLN A 60 1.70 -4.47 -17.53
CA GLN A 60 1.71 -3.03 -17.27
C GLN A 60 3.00 -2.65 -16.55
N SER A 61 3.53 -1.46 -16.82
CA SER A 61 4.66 -0.95 -16.05
C SER A 61 4.24 -0.69 -14.60
N VAL A 62 5.06 -1.10 -13.65
CA VAL A 62 4.83 -0.84 -12.22
C VAL A 62 5.97 0.01 -11.66
N ALA A 63 5.61 1.17 -11.11
CA ALA A 63 6.52 1.95 -10.28
C ALA A 63 6.01 1.91 -8.84
N PHE A 64 6.91 1.82 -7.87
CA PHE A 64 6.47 1.77 -6.48
C PHE A 64 7.43 2.46 -5.51
N ARG A 65 6.89 2.77 -4.32
CA ARG A 65 7.63 3.18 -3.13
C ARG A 65 7.18 2.35 -1.93
N ASN A 66 8.16 1.83 -1.21
CA ASN A 66 7.92 1.10 0.04
C ASN A 66 8.05 2.09 1.21
N CYS A 67 6.92 2.47 1.79
CA CYS A 67 6.81 3.31 2.99
C CYS A 67 6.59 2.46 4.26
N GLY A 68 6.92 1.19 4.24
CA GLY A 68 6.90 0.32 5.41
C GLY A 68 8.00 0.70 6.39
N VAL A 69 7.64 0.80 7.69
CA VAL A 69 8.58 1.13 8.76
C VAL A 69 8.37 0.20 9.95
N SER A 70 9.45 -0.41 10.41
CA SER A 70 9.42 -1.36 11.54
C SER A 70 8.89 -0.70 12.81
N GLY A 71 8.03 -1.40 13.54
CA GLY A 71 7.48 -0.94 14.82
C GLY A 71 6.31 0.05 14.69
N THR A 72 5.88 0.43 13.50
CA THR A 72 4.79 1.41 13.35
C THR A 72 3.41 0.80 13.57
N THR A 73 2.52 1.62 14.09
CA THR A 73 1.08 1.42 14.24
C THR A 73 0.31 2.39 13.35
N THR A 74 -1.01 2.31 13.33
CA THR A 74 -1.86 3.30 12.64
C THR A 74 -1.63 4.71 13.15
N LEU A 75 -1.27 4.89 14.44
CA LEU A 75 -0.98 6.21 15.04
C LEU A 75 0.23 6.90 14.38
N ASP A 76 1.20 6.13 13.91
CA ASP A 76 2.38 6.69 13.24
C ASP A 76 2.06 7.25 11.84
N PHE A 77 1.00 6.76 11.23
CA PHE A 77 0.56 7.17 9.90
C PHE A 77 -0.58 8.17 9.91
N LEU A 78 -1.06 8.62 11.08
CA LEU A 78 -2.05 9.67 11.13
C LEU A 78 -1.52 10.96 10.50
N PRO A 79 -2.31 11.64 9.64
CA PRO A 79 -1.90 12.91 9.02
C PRO A 79 -1.45 13.96 10.01
N ILE A 80 -2.15 14.05 11.16
CA ILE A 80 -1.87 15.02 12.22
C ILE A 80 -0.61 14.68 13.02
N ALA A 81 -0.19 13.43 13.03
CA ALA A 81 0.97 13.00 13.82
C ALA A 81 2.31 13.43 13.21
N GLU A 82 2.34 13.74 11.93
CA GLU A 82 3.52 14.14 11.15
C GLU A 82 4.74 13.21 11.32
N ARG A 83 4.52 11.92 11.60
CA ARG A 83 5.59 10.94 11.80
C ARG A 83 5.96 10.22 10.50
N GLN A 84 5.05 9.38 9.97
CA GLN A 84 5.28 8.62 8.74
C GLN A 84 4.44 9.13 7.55
N PHE A 85 3.37 9.84 7.81
CA PHE A 85 2.52 10.38 6.76
C PHE A 85 3.26 11.32 5.80
N PRO A 86 4.20 12.18 6.22
CA PRO A 86 5.02 12.98 5.31
C PRO A 86 5.79 12.15 4.28
N ASN A 87 6.31 10.97 4.68
CA ASN A 87 7.01 10.07 3.77
C ASN A 87 6.04 9.48 2.72
N VAL A 88 4.82 9.13 3.14
CA VAL A 88 3.76 8.67 2.24
C VAL A 88 3.39 9.77 1.24
N LYS A 89 3.22 11.01 1.70
CA LYS A 89 2.93 12.16 0.82
C LYS A 89 4.04 12.39 -0.21
N SER A 90 5.29 12.37 0.23
CA SER A 90 6.44 12.53 -0.67
C SER A 90 6.48 11.43 -1.75
N ALA A 91 6.30 10.18 -1.33
CA ALA A 91 6.24 9.04 -2.25
C ALA A 91 5.08 9.15 -3.25
N ALA A 92 3.90 9.53 -2.77
CA ALA A 92 2.72 9.71 -3.60
C ALA A 92 2.89 10.88 -4.58
N GLN A 93 3.45 12.00 -4.14
CA GLN A 93 3.74 13.15 -4.99
C GLN A 93 4.69 12.76 -6.13
N GLU A 94 5.75 12.03 -5.83
CA GLU A 94 6.69 11.56 -6.86
C GLU A 94 5.99 10.64 -7.87
N LEU A 95 5.23 9.66 -7.37
CA LEU A 95 4.57 8.67 -8.22
C LEU A 95 3.39 9.25 -9.02
N SER A 96 2.69 10.26 -8.50
CA SER A 96 1.59 10.93 -9.20
C SER A 96 2.02 11.70 -10.46
N GLN A 97 3.32 12.01 -10.59
CA GLN A 97 3.87 12.62 -11.80
C GLN A 97 4.04 11.61 -12.96
N ARG A 98 3.91 10.33 -12.68
CA ARG A 98 4.06 9.27 -13.68
C ARG A 98 2.72 8.95 -14.32
N LYS A 99 2.72 8.57 -15.59
CA LYS A 99 1.51 8.06 -16.23
C LYS A 99 1.06 6.78 -15.56
N GLY A 100 -0.23 6.64 -15.29
CA GLY A 100 -0.81 5.45 -14.68
C GLY A 100 -1.69 5.75 -13.48
N THR A 101 -2.26 4.70 -12.91
CA THR A 101 -3.11 4.79 -11.73
C THR A 101 -2.26 4.85 -10.46
N LEU A 102 -2.47 5.86 -9.63
CA LEU A 102 -1.91 5.90 -8.28
C LEU A 102 -2.71 4.96 -7.37
N LEU A 103 -2.01 4.02 -6.71
CA LEU A 103 -2.59 3.03 -5.82
C LEU A 103 -1.89 3.10 -4.46
N PHE A 104 -2.66 3.18 -3.40
CA PHE A 104 -2.17 2.98 -2.04
C PHE A 104 -2.50 1.57 -1.57
N SER A 105 -1.48 0.83 -1.16
CA SER A 105 -1.59 -0.53 -0.62
C SER A 105 -1.26 -0.48 0.86
N ILE A 106 -2.25 -0.67 1.73
CA ILE A 106 -2.13 -0.43 3.18
C ILE A 106 -2.25 -1.75 3.93
N MET A 107 -1.23 -2.11 4.73
CA MET A 107 -1.24 -3.25 5.64
C MET A 107 -0.71 -2.82 7.01
N LEU A 108 -1.62 -2.39 7.88
CA LEU A 108 -1.38 -2.02 9.27
C LEU A 108 -2.25 -2.87 10.20
N GLY A 109 -1.98 -2.88 11.49
CA GLY A 109 -2.79 -3.57 12.49
C GLY A 109 -2.04 -4.61 13.30
N THR A 110 -1.00 -5.24 12.77
CA THR A 110 -0.21 -6.23 13.51
C THR A 110 0.38 -5.63 14.79
N ASN A 111 1.02 -4.48 14.71
CA ASN A 111 1.56 -3.78 15.87
C ASN A 111 0.47 -3.15 16.72
N ASP A 112 -0.56 -2.61 16.10
CA ASP A 112 -1.73 -2.04 16.78
C ASP A 112 -2.39 -3.04 17.72
N SER A 113 -2.48 -4.30 17.30
CA SER A 113 -3.12 -5.37 18.09
C SER A 113 -2.26 -5.88 19.24
N ALA A 114 -0.96 -5.61 19.27
CA ALA A 114 -0.04 -6.14 20.28
C ALA A 114 -0.32 -5.59 21.68
N CYS A 115 -0.39 -6.47 22.68
CA CYS A 115 -0.69 -6.09 24.06
C CYS A 115 0.44 -5.30 24.74
N ASN A 116 1.67 -5.58 24.36
CA ASN A 116 2.86 -4.92 24.85
C ASN A 116 3.80 -4.72 23.66
N GLY A 117 3.40 -3.85 22.79
CA GLY A 117 4.07 -3.63 21.52
C GLY A 117 4.66 -2.25 21.40
N PRO A 118 4.95 -1.86 20.17
CA PRO A 118 5.53 -0.54 19.88
C PRO A 118 4.56 0.60 20.20
N PHE A 119 5.00 1.81 19.86
CA PHE A 119 4.30 3.06 20.13
C PHE A 119 2.79 2.98 19.93
N GLY A 120 2.05 3.33 20.97
CA GLY A 120 0.60 3.46 20.97
C GLY A 120 -0.17 2.13 21.01
N SER A 121 0.50 0.98 21.00
CA SER A 121 -0.19 -0.29 21.17
C SER A 121 -0.51 -0.59 22.64
N PRO A 122 -1.61 -1.31 22.93
CA PRO A 122 -2.64 -1.74 21.99
C PRO A 122 -3.53 -0.60 21.51
N VAL A 123 -3.89 -0.62 20.22
CA VAL A 123 -4.91 0.25 19.66
C VAL A 123 -6.23 -0.51 19.68
N GLU A 124 -7.24 0.04 20.33
CA GLU A 124 -8.54 -0.62 20.40
C GLU A 124 -9.28 -0.58 19.04
N PRO A 125 -10.18 -1.54 18.74
CA PRO A 125 -10.77 -1.68 17.41
C PRO A 125 -11.47 -0.42 16.87
N VAL A 126 -12.17 0.31 17.74
CA VAL A 126 -12.82 1.58 17.34
C VAL A 126 -11.78 2.63 16.95
N SER A 127 -10.69 2.73 17.71
CA SER A 127 -9.59 3.66 17.42
C SER A 127 -8.84 3.24 16.16
N TYR A 128 -8.60 1.95 15.96
CA TYR A 128 -8.01 1.43 14.74
C TYR A 128 -8.82 1.83 13.50
N TYR A 129 -10.14 1.59 13.54
CA TYR A 129 -11.04 1.99 12.47
C TYR A 129 -10.98 3.50 12.20
N THR A 130 -11.04 4.31 13.26
CA THR A 130 -10.96 5.78 13.15
C THR A 130 -9.64 6.24 12.56
N ASN A 131 -8.52 5.64 12.98
CA ASN A 131 -7.21 5.94 12.45
C ASN A 131 -7.08 5.58 10.96
N MET A 132 -7.51 4.36 10.60
CA MET A 132 -7.50 3.91 9.21
C MET A 132 -8.36 4.82 8.33
N LYS A 133 -9.56 5.19 8.83
CA LYS A 133 -10.43 6.12 8.12
C LYS A 133 -9.77 7.48 7.90
N ALA A 134 -9.14 8.05 8.93
CA ALA A 134 -8.46 9.34 8.82
C ALA A 134 -7.30 9.30 7.81
N ILE A 135 -6.52 8.23 7.80
CA ILE A 135 -5.44 8.01 6.82
C ILE A 135 -6.00 7.98 5.40
N ILE A 136 -7.06 7.18 5.18
CA ILE A 136 -7.65 6.98 3.86
C ILE A 136 -8.34 8.26 3.37
N ASP A 137 -9.11 8.93 4.21
CA ASP A 137 -9.80 10.17 3.86
C ASP A 137 -8.80 11.24 3.41
N GLU A 138 -7.67 11.38 4.10
CA GLU A 138 -6.64 12.34 3.71
C GLU A 138 -5.99 11.95 2.37
N LEU A 139 -5.70 10.66 2.15
CA LEU A 139 -5.14 10.21 0.86
C LEU A 139 -6.12 10.47 -0.30
N LEU A 140 -7.41 10.22 -0.09
CA LEU A 140 -8.44 10.49 -1.09
C LEU A 140 -8.66 12.00 -1.31
N SER A 141 -8.51 12.80 -0.27
CA SER A 141 -8.56 14.27 -0.37
C SER A 141 -7.40 14.83 -1.19
N LEU A 142 -6.18 14.33 -0.94
CA LEU A 142 -4.98 14.76 -1.65
C LEU A 142 -4.89 14.24 -3.09
N TYR A 143 -5.42 13.05 -3.33
CA TYR A 143 -5.36 12.34 -4.62
C TYR A 143 -6.73 11.72 -4.97
N PRO A 144 -7.71 12.54 -5.43
CA PRO A 144 -9.09 12.08 -5.61
C PRO A 144 -9.26 10.90 -6.59
N GLU A 145 -8.35 10.76 -7.56
CA GLU A 145 -8.39 9.69 -8.57
C GLU A 145 -7.62 8.43 -8.15
N CYS A 146 -7.01 8.42 -6.96
CA CYS A 146 -6.26 7.26 -6.50
C CYS A 146 -7.18 6.08 -6.18
N LYS A 147 -6.56 4.91 -6.09
CA LYS A 147 -7.19 3.69 -5.58
C LYS A 147 -6.55 3.32 -4.25
N VAL A 148 -7.34 2.73 -3.36
CA VAL A 148 -6.86 2.25 -2.07
C VAL A 148 -7.21 0.77 -1.93
N VAL A 149 -6.22 -0.03 -1.57
CA VAL A 149 -6.37 -1.44 -1.19
C VAL A 149 -5.94 -1.58 0.25
N ILE A 150 -6.82 -2.12 1.07
CA ILE A 150 -6.56 -2.43 2.47
C ILE A 150 -6.37 -3.92 2.59
N HIS A 151 -5.26 -4.32 3.17
CA HIS A 151 -4.98 -5.73 3.44
C HIS A 151 -5.30 -6.04 4.90
N GLN A 152 -5.93 -7.18 5.11
CA GLN A 152 -6.07 -7.71 6.46
C GLN A 152 -4.66 -8.00 7.02
N PRO A 153 -4.36 -7.55 8.25
CA PRO A 153 -3.07 -7.86 8.86
C PRO A 153 -2.88 -9.36 9.02
N ILE A 154 -1.67 -9.85 8.80
CA ILE A 154 -1.36 -11.27 8.95
C ILE A 154 -1.38 -11.69 10.43
N TRP A 155 -1.74 -12.94 10.68
CA TRP A 155 -1.83 -13.50 12.01
C TRP A 155 -0.45 -13.76 12.61
N TYR A 156 -0.37 -13.68 13.94
CA TYR A 156 0.84 -14.03 14.67
C TYR A 156 1.14 -15.53 14.59
N SER A 157 2.41 -15.84 14.41
CA SER A 157 2.93 -17.16 14.72
C SER A 157 2.95 -17.38 16.24
N PRO A 158 2.77 -18.61 16.75
CA PRO A 158 3.00 -18.93 18.15
C PRO A 158 4.42 -18.57 18.64
N ASN A 159 5.37 -18.50 17.74
CA ASN A 159 6.77 -18.15 18.03
C ASN A 159 7.08 -16.66 17.79
N THR A 160 6.06 -15.82 17.57
CA THR A 160 6.26 -14.38 17.42
C THR A 160 6.89 -13.79 18.67
N TYR A 161 7.85 -12.89 18.49
CA TYR A 161 8.51 -12.17 19.59
C TYR A 161 7.47 -11.58 20.54
N ASN A 162 7.62 -11.85 21.83
CA ASN A 162 6.61 -11.58 22.88
C ASN A 162 5.25 -12.26 22.67
N GLY A 163 5.10 -13.18 21.71
CA GLY A 163 3.82 -13.74 21.30
C GLY A 163 3.17 -14.63 22.35
N ALA A 164 3.95 -15.50 23.01
CA ALA A 164 3.39 -16.48 23.92
C ALA A 164 2.60 -15.87 25.09
N MET A 165 3.02 -14.70 25.59
CA MET A 165 2.40 -14.06 26.76
C MET A 165 1.16 -13.25 26.40
N TYR A 166 1.09 -12.71 25.17
CA TYR A 166 0.04 -11.78 24.73
C TYR A 166 -0.76 -12.27 23.52
N LEU A 167 -0.43 -13.47 23.04
CA LEU A 167 -0.95 -14.00 21.78
C LEU A 167 -2.49 -13.99 21.73
N ALA A 168 -3.15 -14.52 22.75
CA ALA A 168 -4.62 -14.64 22.73
C ALA A 168 -5.33 -13.28 22.67
N ALA A 169 -4.90 -12.32 23.46
CA ALA A 169 -5.49 -10.98 23.48
C ALA A 169 -5.16 -10.19 22.20
N GLY A 170 -3.94 -10.30 21.71
CA GLY A 170 -3.52 -9.71 20.45
C GLY A 170 -4.28 -10.27 19.26
N LEU A 171 -4.44 -11.60 19.17
CA LEU A 171 -5.23 -12.26 18.12
C LEU A 171 -6.72 -11.89 18.18
N LYS A 172 -7.29 -11.78 19.40
CA LYS A 172 -8.68 -11.33 19.55
C LYS A 172 -8.86 -9.93 18.97
N ARG A 173 -7.95 -9.02 19.27
CA ARG A 173 -7.97 -7.65 18.78
C ARG A 173 -7.75 -7.59 17.26
N LEU A 174 -6.77 -8.33 16.76
CA LEU A 174 -6.47 -8.41 15.31
C LEU A 174 -7.66 -8.91 14.48
N LYS A 175 -8.45 -9.85 15.03
CA LYS A 175 -9.66 -10.37 14.37
C LYS A 175 -10.79 -9.36 14.31
N SER A 176 -10.75 -8.32 15.11
CA SER A 176 -11.79 -7.29 15.18
C SER A 176 -11.44 -6.04 14.34
N TYR A 177 -10.29 -6.03 13.72
CA TYR A 177 -9.88 -5.02 12.73
C TYR A 177 -10.39 -5.38 11.34
#